data_d362dd12555843b6eb6aa4400f69ffd3
#
_entry.id   d362dd12555843b6eb6aa4400f69ffd3
#
_cell.length_a   1.000
_cell.length_b   1.000
_cell.length_c   1.000
_cell.angle_alpha   90.00
_cell.angle_beta   90.00
_cell.angle_gamma   90.00
#
_symmetry.space_group_name_H-M   'P 1'
#
loop_
_entity.id
_entity.type
_entity.pdbx_description
1 polymer ?
#
loop_
_entity_poly.entity_id
_entity_poly.type
_entity_poly.pdbx_seq_one_letter_code
_entity_poly.pdbx_strand_id
1 'polypeptide(L)'
;MSNVEEIAFLICEDLGVKVSLNSLSKHLREHPYFPSLLAVHDEFKAIGIDTLTLKTNDIQQVKQHTALVQIKAEDGGHLFAYIYAQTDECLDWFNPIKHKREIIKHEDFSGIFTSYVMLFEASCSAGEKDYPSSHRSEIRQSIIEFALILFVPVFFALTTTIHISQTGFEFWQRYLYALFLLVGYAICGLLLFHDYNEESSILSNFCGRNEKTNCAAVLHSKGSQFWGISWSVIGGAYFLGMLLTLLISFFDSKIFHTISVLHGFTLPYVIYSLYYQKFKIKQWCTLCLSVQAVLVILFFLSVIFGAYHHIKEITVSSIIFVLGISFLAFTSLFFLWHLAKQVKENRYGKRMLNRFKYDKDVFNALLQKQKKITIPTEDYGIILGNPNGNIHIVEVYNPYCGHCANAQAELRKLLETNDEIKVHIIFAADPDSEYYDQMPIDMFLSLYEEKADVASALSDWFDGKVKTTEELKQKYPVTHVNTPKNRENAKAMDRFCKETEITGTPTIFINGNRLPDIYRTGDLMFFY
;
A
#
# COMPACT_ATOMS: atom_id res chain seq x y z
N MET A 1 -4.25 2.38 -8.94
CA MET A 1 -4.74 3.07 -7.74
C MET A 1 -6.21 2.75 -7.63
N SER A 2 -6.73 2.42 -6.46
CA SER A 2 -8.19 2.24 -6.30
C SER A 2 -8.87 3.61 -6.28
N ASN A 3 -10.18 3.64 -6.51
CA ASN A 3 -10.96 4.88 -6.49
C ASN A 3 -10.83 5.63 -5.15
N VAL A 4 -10.85 4.90 -4.02
CA VAL A 4 -10.72 5.49 -2.67
C VAL A 4 -9.38 6.19 -2.48
N GLU A 5 -8.28 5.57 -2.94
CA GLU A 5 -6.93 6.15 -2.84
C GLU A 5 -6.78 7.40 -3.70
N GLU A 6 -7.32 7.36 -4.92
CA GLU A 6 -7.29 8.49 -5.84
C GLU A 6 -8.01 9.70 -5.25
N ILE A 7 -9.22 9.49 -4.74
CA ILE A 7 -10.01 10.57 -4.15
C ILE A 7 -9.38 11.08 -2.85
N ALA A 8 -8.89 10.19 -1.97
CA ALA A 8 -8.23 10.61 -0.74
C ALA A 8 -6.97 11.46 -1.02
N PHE A 9 -6.19 11.08 -2.03
CA PHE A 9 -5.01 11.84 -2.43
C PHE A 9 -5.39 13.21 -3.03
N LEU A 10 -6.40 13.28 -3.90
CA LEU A 10 -6.92 14.54 -4.45
C LEU A 10 -7.39 15.50 -3.35
N ILE A 11 -8.05 14.99 -2.31
CA ILE A 11 -8.46 15.80 -1.16
C ILE A 11 -7.24 16.37 -0.43
N CYS A 12 -6.21 15.55 -0.17
CA CYS A 12 -4.97 16.03 0.46
C CYS A 12 -4.28 17.11 -0.38
N GLU A 13 -4.23 16.96 -1.71
CA GLU A 13 -3.67 17.98 -2.62
C GLU A 13 -4.47 19.29 -2.56
N ASP A 14 -5.79 19.21 -2.62
CA ASP A 14 -6.68 20.39 -2.60
C ASP A 14 -6.60 21.16 -1.27
N LEU A 15 -6.48 20.44 -0.15
CA LEU A 15 -6.27 21.01 1.18
C LEU A 15 -4.83 21.49 1.44
N GLY A 16 -3.89 21.24 0.51
CA GLY A 16 -2.47 21.57 0.67
C GLY A 16 -1.74 20.73 1.73
N VAL A 17 -2.30 19.57 2.10
CA VAL A 17 -1.75 18.64 3.09
C VAL A 17 -0.65 17.79 2.45
N LYS A 18 0.56 17.85 3.02
CA LYS A 18 1.73 17.13 2.50
C LYS A 18 1.74 15.67 2.92
N VAL A 19 1.34 14.79 2.01
CA VAL A 19 1.33 13.34 2.20
C VAL A 19 1.90 12.65 0.96
N SER A 20 2.72 11.61 1.13
CA SER A 20 3.18 10.82 0.00
C SER A 20 2.09 9.84 -0.45
N LEU A 21 1.92 9.70 -1.77
CA LEU A 21 0.93 8.80 -2.36
C LEU A 21 1.13 7.35 -1.91
N ASN A 22 2.40 6.91 -1.85
CA ASN A 22 2.75 5.54 -1.45
C ASN A 22 2.41 5.28 0.01
N SER A 23 2.64 6.25 0.91
CA SER A 23 2.30 6.15 2.33
C SER A 23 0.80 6.09 2.54
N LEU A 24 0.07 7.06 1.98
CA LEU A 24 -1.40 7.13 2.05
C LEU A 24 -2.05 5.85 1.48
N SER A 25 -1.64 5.43 0.29
CA SER A 25 -2.16 4.20 -0.33
C SER A 25 -1.85 2.95 0.48
N LYS A 26 -0.66 2.86 1.09
CA LYS A 26 -0.28 1.74 1.94
C LYS A 26 -1.17 1.66 3.16
N HIS A 27 -1.33 2.76 3.91
CA HIS A 27 -2.14 2.79 5.13
C HIS A 27 -3.60 2.50 4.82
N LEU A 28 -4.18 3.15 3.80
CA LEU A 28 -5.55 2.85 3.37
C LEU A 28 -5.75 1.37 3.02
N ARG A 29 -4.84 0.78 2.22
CA ARG A 29 -4.95 -0.64 1.82
C ARG A 29 -4.76 -1.63 2.97
N GLU A 30 -3.99 -1.27 3.97
CA GLU A 30 -3.77 -2.08 5.16
C GLU A 30 -4.91 -1.94 6.18
N HIS A 31 -5.77 -0.91 6.04
CA HIS A 31 -6.90 -0.71 6.92
C HIS A 31 -7.92 -1.85 6.83
N PRO A 32 -8.43 -2.38 7.97
CA PRO A 32 -9.32 -3.55 8.00
C PRO A 32 -10.61 -3.36 7.19
N TYR A 33 -11.14 -2.14 7.17
CA TYR A 33 -12.39 -1.80 6.49
C TYR A 33 -12.21 -1.14 5.11
N PHE A 34 -11.01 -1.24 4.53
CA PHE A 34 -10.79 -0.76 3.15
C PHE A 34 -11.59 -1.61 2.14
N PRO A 35 -12.28 -1.01 1.15
CA PRO A 35 -12.39 0.41 0.78
C PRO A 35 -13.68 1.05 1.36
N SER A 36 -13.63 1.69 2.50
CA SER A 36 -14.79 2.31 3.13
C SER A 36 -14.53 3.77 3.54
N LEU A 37 -15.60 4.53 3.82
CA LEU A 37 -15.49 5.87 4.40
C LEU A 37 -14.77 5.86 5.75
N LEU A 38 -14.96 4.79 6.55
CA LEU A 38 -14.28 4.64 7.83
C LEU A 38 -12.76 4.58 7.65
N ALA A 39 -12.28 3.84 6.64
CA ALA A 39 -10.85 3.78 6.37
C ALA A 39 -10.27 5.15 5.97
N VAL A 40 -11.04 5.97 5.25
CA VAL A 40 -10.65 7.35 4.91
C VAL A 40 -10.69 8.25 6.14
N HIS A 41 -11.71 8.14 6.97
CA HIS A 41 -11.85 8.88 8.23
C HIS A 41 -10.65 8.65 9.15
N ASP A 42 -10.32 7.38 9.42
CA ASP A 42 -9.26 7.03 10.36
C ASP A 42 -7.88 7.48 9.85
N GLU A 43 -7.63 7.31 8.54
CA GLU A 43 -6.38 7.77 7.94
C GLU A 43 -6.28 9.30 7.92
N PHE A 44 -7.36 10.01 7.59
CA PHE A 44 -7.39 11.47 7.63
C PHE A 44 -7.16 12.01 9.04
N LYS A 45 -7.80 11.43 10.04
CA LYS A 45 -7.57 11.77 11.45
C LYS A 45 -6.11 11.53 11.85
N ALA A 46 -5.49 10.44 11.39
CA ALA A 46 -4.08 10.15 11.69
C ALA A 46 -3.10 11.19 11.12
N ILE A 47 -3.45 11.85 10.02
CA ILE A 47 -2.65 12.92 9.39
C ILE A 47 -3.11 14.34 9.74
N GLY A 48 -4.04 14.49 10.70
CA GLY A 48 -4.50 15.78 11.21
C GLY A 48 -5.58 16.46 10.37
N ILE A 49 -6.37 15.69 9.62
CA ILE A 49 -7.56 16.15 8.92
C ILE A 49 -8.78 15.66 9.69
N ASP A 50 -9.54 16.60 10.28
CA ASP A 50 -10.80 16.28 10.93
C ASP A 50 -11.88 16.02 9.90
N THR A 51 -12.74 15.02 10.16
CA THR A 51 -13.79 14.63 9.21
C THR A 51 -15.14 14.49 9.91
N LEU A 52 -16.20 14.88 9.22
CA LEU A 52 -17.58 14.73 9.64
C LEU A 52 -18.37 14.00 8.57
N THR A 53 -18.85 12.79 8.87
CA THR A 53 -19.68 12.02 7.94
C THR A 53 -21.15 12.24 8.25
N LEU A 54 -21.91 12.65 7.23
CA LEU A 54 -23.32 12.94 7.29
C LEU A 54 -24.10 12.03 6.34
N LYS A 55 -25.34 11.74 6.70
CA LYS A 55 -26.30 11.11 5.79
C LYS A 55 -27.36 12.13 5.42
N THR A 56 -27.39 12.52 4.14
CA THR A 56 -28.40 13.47 3.61
C THR A 56 -28.86 13.02 2.24
N ASN A 57 -30.12 13.26 1.94
CA ASN A 57 -30.68 12.98 0.61
C ASN A 57 -30.53 14.18 -0.34
N ASP A 58 -30.15 15.33 0.18
CA ASP A 58 -29.97 16.56 -0.57
C ASP A 58 -28.55 17.11 -0.39
N ILE A 59 -27.76 17.04 -1.45
CA ILE A 59 -26.39 17.52 -1.46
C ILE A 59 -26.27 19.05 -1.31
N GLN A 60 -27.35 19.80 -1.60
CA GLN A 60 -27.36 21.26 -1.43
C GLN A 60 -27.23 21.71 0.03
N GLN A 61 -27.53 20.83 0.99
CA GLN A 61 -27.34 21.12 2.41
C GLN A 61 -25.88 21.36 2.83
N VAL A 62 -24.91 20.89 2.00
CA VAL A 62 -23.47 21.05 2.24
C VAL A 62 -22.80 21.98 1.22
N LYS A 63 -23.56 22.89 0.63
CA LYS A 63 -23.19 23.73 -0.52
C LYS A 63 -21.93 24.58 -0.32
N GLN A 64 -21.60 24.95 0.91
CA GLN A 64 -20.44 25.82 1.20
C GLN A 64 -19.12 25.05 1.44
N HIS A 65 -19.14 23.72 1.33
CA HIS A 65 -18.01 22.88 1.67
C HIS A 65 -17.58 22.00 0.49
N THR A 66 -16.30 21.76 0.40
CA THR A 66 -15.77 20.65 -0.39
C THR A 66 -16.17 19.34 0.29
N ALA A 67 -16.48 18.32 -0.48
CA ALA A 67 -17.03 17.09 0.10
C ALA A 67 -16.59 15.84 -0.66
N LEU A 68 -16.31 14.77 0.07
CA LEU A 68 -16.25 13.42 -0.47
C LEU A 68 -17.64 12.82 -0.41
N VAL A 69 -18.12 12.32 -1.52
CA VAL A 69 -19.46 11.74 -1.66
C VAL A 69 -19.40 10.34 -2.23
N GLN A 70 -20.38 9.53 -1.90
CA GLN A 70 -20.55 8.22 -2.51
C GLN A 70 -21.59 8.31 -3.63
N ILE A 71 -21.27 7.73 -4.78
CA ILE A 71 -22.13 7.67 -5.96
C ILE A 71 -22.36 6.23 -6.41
N LYS A 72 -23.44 6.01 -7.13
CA LYS A 72 -23.78 4.73 -7.72
C LYS A 72 -23.16 4.62 -9.12
N ALA A 73 -22.42 3.54 -9.36
CA ALA A 73 -21.88 3.25 -10.68
C ALA A 73 -22.91 2.51 -11.57
N GLU A 74 -22.70 2.54 -12.88
CA GLU A 74 -23.61 1.89 -13.85
C GLU A 74 -23.73 0.37 -13.65
N ASP A 75 -22.71 -0.27 -13.13
CA ASP A 75 -22.66 -1.70 -12.82
C ASP A 75 -23.34 -2.08 -11.47
N GLY A 76 -23.95 -1.08 -10.79
CA GLY A 76 -24.58 -1.24 -9.48
C GLY A 76 -23.63 -1.19 -8.29
N GLY A 77 -22.33 -1.02 -8.52
CA GLY A 77 -21.33 -0.76 -7.49
C GLY A 77 -21.41 0.67 -6.92
N HIS A 78 -20.59 0.92 -5.91
CA HIS A 78 -20.44 2.25 -5.30
C HIS A 78 -19.03 2.77 -5.53
N LEU A 79 -18.92 4.05 -5.92
CA LEU A 79 -17.67 4.77 -6.08
C LEU A 79 -17.67 6.01 -5.19
N PHE A 80 -16.48 6.49 -4.85
CA PHE A 80 -16.31 7.78 -4.20
C PHE A 80 -15.99 8.84 -5.24
N ALA A 81 -16.54 10.03 -5.04
CA ALA A 81 -16.30 11.20 -5.87
C ALA A 81 -15.98 12.40 -4.97
N TYR A 82 -15.30 13.39 -5.53
CA TYR A 82 -14.92 14.60 -4.81
C TYR A 82 -15.59 15.81 -5.42
N ILE A 83 -16.25 16.61 -4.58
CA ILE A 83 -16.89 17.88 -4.95
C ILE A 83 -15.98 19.01 -4.52
N TYR A 84 -15.51 19.79 -5.51
CA TYR A 84 -14.67 20.98 -5.30
C TYR A 84 -15.48 22.21 -4.94
N ALA A 85 -16.61 22.40 -5.60
CA ALA A 85 -17.49 23.55 -5.39
C ALA A 85 -18.93 23.26 -5.85
N GLN A 86 -19.87 24.01 -5.30
CA GLN A 86 -21.28 23.96 -5.69
C GLN A 86 -21.81 25.37 -5.95
N THR A 87 -22.60 25.51 -7.01
CA THR A 87 -23.43 26.67 -7.31
C THR A 87 -24.90 26.31 -7.13
N ASP A 88 -25.84 27.23 -7.38
CA ASP A 88 -27.28 26.91 -7.28
C ASP A 88 -27.76 25.91 -8.34
N GLU A 89 -27.07 25.81 -9.48
CA GLU A 89 -27.50 24.99 -10.62
C GLU A 89 -26.58 23.78 -10.88
N CYS A 90 -25.30 23.89 -10.55
CA CYS A 90 -24.28 22.93 -10.96
C CYS A 90 -23.28 22.59 -9.83
N LEU A 91 -22.68 21.41 -9.94
CA LEU A 91 -21.57 20.92 -9.12
C LEU A 91 -20.30 20.85 -9.97
N ASP A 92 -19.20 21.34 -9.43
CA ASP A 92 -17.85 21.11 -9.94
C ASP A 92 -17.26 19.93 -9.17
N TRP A 93 -17.02 18.83 -9.85
CA TRP A 93 -16.68 17.57 -9.21
C TRP A 93 -15.64 16.76 -9.99
N PHE A 94 -14.93 15.89 -9.28
CA PHE A 94 -14.11 14.86 -9.90
C PHE A 94 -14.97 13.65 -10.22
N ASN A 95 -15.12 13.38 -11.52
CA ASN A 95 -15.83 12.20 -11.99
C ASN A 95 -14.89 10.97 -11.94
N PRO A 96 -15.13 10.01 -11.05
CA PRO A 96 -14.24 8.85 -10.88
C PRO A 96 -14.32 7.84 -12.04
N ILE A 97 -15.36 7.91 -12.87
CA ILE A 97 -15.50 7.03 -14.03
C ILE A 97 -14.65 7.54 -15.19
N LYS A 98 -14.61 8.86 -15.37
CA LYS A 98 -13.86 9.52 -16.45
C LYS A 98 -12.45 9.98 -16.00
N HIS A 99 -12.13 9.87 -14.72
CA HIS A 99 -10.89 10.36 -14.10
C HIS A 99 -10.55 11.81 -14.45
N LYS A 100 -11.56 12.68 -14.40
CA LYS A 100 -11.39 14.10 -14.70
C LYS A 100 -12.36 14.97 -13.92
N ARG A 101 -11.96 16.23 -13.72
CA ARG A 101 -12.82 17.28 -13.18
C ARG A 101 -13.78 17.74 -14.26
N GLU A 102 -15.08 17.78 -13.95
CA GLU A 102 -16.13 18.25 -14.84
C GLU A 102 -17.27 18.88 -14.05
N ILE A 103 -18.13 19.61 -14.76
CA ILE A 103 -19.33 20.26 -14.18
C ILE A 103 -20.55 19.41 -14.51
N ILE A 104 -21.40 19.16 -13.51
CA ILE A 104 -22.67 18.41 -13.65
C ILE A 104 -23.80 19.22 -13.04
N LYS A 105 -25.02 19.11 -13.60
CA LYS A 105 -26.21 19.70 -12.99
C LYS A 105 -26.66 18.94 -11.75
N HIS A 106 -27.26 19.64 -10.79
CA HIS A 106 -27.77 19.01 -9.55
C HIS A 106 -28.80 17.91 -9.84
N GLU A 107 -29.67 18.08 -10.83
CA GLU A 107 -30.68 17.09 -11.22
C GLU A 107 -30.04 15.77 -11.66
N ASP A 108 -29.01 15.84 -12.52
CA ASP A 108 -28.31 14.67 -13.04
C ASP A 108 -27.50 13.99 -11.93
N PHE A 109 -26.86 14.79 -11.05
CA PHE A 109 -26.07 14.28 -9.93
C PHE A 109 -26.93 13.57 -8.89
N SER A 110 -28.12 14.10 -8.58
CA SER A 110 -29.04 13.52 -7.62
C SER A 110 -29.45 12.09 -7.97
N GLY A 111 -29.48 11.75 -9.27
CA GLY A 111 -29.79 10.40 -9.76
C GLY A 111 -28.73 9.35 -9.44
N ILE A 112 -27.49 9.74 -9.21
CA ILE A 112 -26.37 8.84 -8.89
C ILE A 112 -25.90 8.92 -7.44
N PHE A 113 -26.30 9.94 -6.69
CA PHE A 113 -25.88 10.17 -5.31
C PHE A 113 -26.51 9.15 -4.33
N THR A 114 -25.73 8.66 -3.35
CA THR A 114 -26.14 7.58 -2.41
C THR A 114 -26.37 8.05 -0.97
N SER A 115 -26.56 9.34 -0.76
CA SER A 115 -26.88 9.94 0.54
C SER A 115 -25.74 10.01 1.58
N TYR A 116 -24.52 9.58 1.26
CA TYR A 116 -23.37 9.70 2.16
C TYR A 116 -22.42 10.79 1.74
N VAL A 117 -22.12 11.71 2.65
CA VAL A 117 -21.22 12.86 2.48
C VAL A 117 -20.22 12.88 3.62
N MET A 118 -18.96 13.06 3.32
CA MET A 118 -17.92 13.34 4.30
C MET A 118 -17.33 14.73 4.04
N LEU A 119 -17.44 15.60 5.04
CA LEU A 119 -16.80 16.89 5.10
C LEU A 119 -15.46 16.76 5.80
N PHE A 120 -14.52 17.67 5.55
CA PHE A 120 -13.18 17.62 6.11
C PHE A 120 -12.61 19.01 6.31
N GLU A 121 -11.82 19.15 7.36
CA GLU A 121 -11.09 20.37 7.71
C GLU A 121 -9.67 19.99 8.13
N ALA A 122 -8.67 20.59 7.49
CA ALA A 122 -7.28 20.32 7.81
C ALA A 122 -6.79 21.23 8.93
N SER A 123 -6.15 20.67 9.95
CA SER A 123 -5.45 21.45 10.97
C SER A 123 -4.21 22.13 10.38
N CYS A 124 -3.74 23.22 11.00
CA CYS A 124 -2.52 23.93 10.56
C CYS A 124 -1.26 23.03 10.57
N SER A 125 -1.29 21.92 11.31
CA SER A 125 -0.20 20.94 11.42
C SER A 125 -0.46 19.67 10.63
N ALA A 126 -1.52 19.62 9.81
CA ALA A 126 -1.88 18.44 9.04
C ALA A 126 -0.77 18.03 8.06
N GLY A 127 -0.49 16.75 8.02
CA GLY A 127 0.46 16.15 7.10
C GLY A 127 1.21 14.96 7.68
N GLU A 128 1.95 14.28 6.82
CA GLU A 128 2.79 13.16 7.20
C GLU A 128 4.04 13.67 7.94
N LYS A 129 4.30 13.17 9.16
CA LYS A 129 5.44 13.61 9.99
C LYS A 129 6.80 13.49 9.30
N ASP A 130 6.98 12.42 8.52
CA ASP A 130 8.22 12.10 7.80
C ASP A 130 8.11 12.36 6.29
N TYR A 131 7.22 13.25 5.86
CA TYR A 131 6.96 13.56 4.45
C TYR A 131 8.23 13.74 3.60
N PRO A 132 9.27 14.50 4.04
CA PRO A 132 10.45 14.71 3.20
C PRO A 132 11.21 13.41 2.89
N SER A 133 11.22 12.44 3.80
CA SER A 133 11.88 11.15 3.62
C SER A 133 11.03 10.21 2.77
N SER A 134 9.73 10.15 3.02
CA SER A 134 8.76 9.35 2.28
C SER A 134 8.68 9.82 0.82
N HIS A 135 8.57 11.12 0.59
CA HIS A 135 8.51 11.71 -0.74
C HIS A 135 9.81 11.49 -1.55
N ARG A 136 10.99 11.64 -0.92
CA ARG A 136 12.27 11.29 -1.59
C ARG A 136 12.35 9.82 -1.96
N SER A 137 11.87 8.94 -1.10
CA SER A 137 11.80 7.50 -1.38
C SER A 137 10.87 7.20 -2.56
N GLU A 138 9.73 7.87 -2.61
CA GLU A 138 8.75 7.77 -3.69
C GLU A 138 9.32 8.25 -5.03
N ILE A 139 9.93 9.43 -5.08
CA ILE A 139 10.60 9.94 -6.28
C ILE A 139 11.69 8.97 -6.75
N ARG A 140 12.53 8.49 -5.83
CA ARG A 140 13.59 7.53 -6.17
C ARG A 140 13.01 6.23 -6.76
N GLN A 141 11.95 5.71 -6.17
CA GLN A 141 11.27 4.52 -6.68
C GLN A 141 10.68 4.77 -8.07
N SER A 142 10.00 5.90 -8.27
CA SER A 142 9.43 6.27 -9.57
C SER A 142 10.51 6.43 -10.64
N ILE A 143 11.67 7.02 -10.31
CA ILE A 143 12.81 7.14 -11.24
C ILE A 143 13.34 5.75 -11.62
N ILE A 144 13.47 4.83 -10.66
CA ILE A 144 13.93 3.46 -10.93
C ILE A 144 12.93 2.73 -11.82
N GLU A 145 11.63 2.81 -11.52
CA GLU A 145 10.57 2.18 -12.32
C GLU A 145 10.56 2.73 -13.74
N PHE A 146 10.65 4.06 -13.90
CA PHE A 146 10.71 4.71 -15.21
C PHE A 146 11.96 4.35 -16.00
N ALA A 147 13.13 4.30 -15.33
CA ALA A 147 14.38 3.87 -15.95
C ALA A 147 14.33 2.41 -16.43
N LEU A 148 13.70 1.51 -15.65
CA LEU A 148 13.51 0.11 -16.04
C LEU A 148 12.57 -0.03 -17.25
N ILE A 149 11.49 0.74 -17.31
CA ILE A 149 10.55 0.74 -18.44
C ILE A 149 11.23 1.26 -19.70
N LEU A 150 12.03 2.33 -19.58
CA LEU A 150 12.71 2.95 -20.72
C LEU A 150 13.97 2.21 -21.14
N PHE A 151 14.53 1.33 -20.32
CA PHE A 151 15.80 0.66 -20.62
C PHE A 151 15.78 -0.06 -21.96
N VAL A 152 14.76 -0.88 -22.23
CA VAL A 152 14.68 -1.65 -23.49
C VAL A 152 14.50 -0.74 -24.72
N PRO A 153 13.56 0.24 -24.74
CA PRO A 153 13.44 1.19 -25.84
C PRO A 153 14.70 2.03 -26.08
N VAL A 154 15.34 2.52 -25.02
CA VAL A 154 16.58 3.32 -25.14
C VAL A 154 17.73 2.46 -25.65
N PHE A 155 17.89 1.24 -25.15
CA PHE A 155 18.89 0.29 -25.62
C PHE A 155 18.68 -0.05 -27.11
N PHE A 156 17.42 -0.26 -27.53
CA PHE A 156 17.07 -0.43 -28.94
C PHE A 156 17.45 0.79 -29.78
N ALA A 157 17.09 1.99 -29.37
CA ALA A 157 17.38 3.22 -30.10
C ALA A 157 18.91 3.44 -30.22
N LEU A 158 19.63 3.25 -29.11
CA LEU A 158 21.09 3.43 -29.08
C LEU A 158 21.80 2.44 -29.99
N THR A 159 21.53 1.13 -29.87
CA THR A 159 22.16 0.09 -30.68
C THR A 159 21.86 0.25 -32.17
N THR A 160 20.61 0.60 -32.50
CA THR A 160 20.18 0.85 -33.87
C THR A 160 20.90 2.07 -34.46
N THR A 161 21.02 3.17 -33.72
CA THR A 161 21.70 4.40 -34.17
C THR A 161 23.19 4.13 -34.38
N ILE A 162 23.86 3.42 -33.47
CA ILE A 162 25.28 3.05 -33.61
C ILE A 162 25.45 2.18 -34.83
N HIS A 163 24.61 1.17 -35.03
CA HIS A 163 24.73 0.27 -36.19
C HIS A 163 24.50 1.01 -37.53
N ILE A 164 23.51 1.89 -37.59
CA ILE A 164 23.23 2.73 -38.78
C ILE A 164 24.42 3.66 -39.08
N SER A 165 25.06 4.22 -38.05
CA SER A 165 26.23 5.10 -38.24
C SER A 165 27.44 4.38 -38.83
N GLN A 166 27.58 3.06 -38.59
CA GLN A 166 28.66 2.23 -39.07
C GLN A 166 28.40 1.60 -40.44
N THR A 167 27.15 1.19 -40.69
CA THR A 167 26.80 0.37 -41.88
C THR A 167 25.87 1.07 -42.86
N GLY A 168 25.42 2.29 -42.53
CA GLY A 168 24.36 2.96 -43.30
C GLY A 168 22.99 2.31 -43.08
N PHE A 169 22.03 2.63 -43.95
CA PHE A 169 20.67 2.15 -43.86
C PHE A 169 20.40 0.87 -44.68
N GLU A 170 21.45 0.15 -45.07
CA GLU A 170 21.33 -1.09 -45.88
C GLU A 170 20.51 -2.17 -45.18
N PHE A 171 20.61 -2.25 -43.87
CA PHE A 171 19.98 -3.30 -43.06
C PHE A 171 18.61 -2.88 -42.46
N TRP A 172 17.89 -1.92 -43.09
CA TRP A 172 16.60 -1.42 -42.60
C TRP A 172 15.57 -2.51 -42.29
N GLN A 173 15.64 -3.65 -42.97
CA GLN A 173 14.77 -4.81 -42.74
C GLN A 173 14.91 -5.36 -41.32
N ARG A 174 16.12 -5.40 -40.79
CA ARG A 174 16.38 -5.89 -39.43
C ARG A 174 15.92 -4.89 -38.36
N TYR A 175 16.05 -3.60 -38.65
CA TYR A 175 15.55 -2.54 -37.76
C TYR A 175 14.02 -2.55 -37.70
N LEU A 176 13.36 -2.73 -38.85
CA LEU A 176 11.91 -2.86 -38.89
C LEU A 176 11.44 -4.11 -38.13
N TYR A 177 12.14 -5.23 -38.29
CA TYR A 177 11.83 -6.46 -37.58
C TYR A 177 12.00 -6.28 -36.06
N ALA A 178 13.08 -5.66 -35.62
CA ALA A 178 13.32 -5.35 -34.21
C ALA A 178 12.27 -4.38 -33.63
N LEU A 179 11.79 -3.43 -34.42
CA LEU A 179 10.71 -2.54 -34.01
C LEU A 179 9.42 -3.31 -33.72
N PHE A 180 9.03 -4.27 -34.57
CA PHE A 180 7.86 -5.10 -34.30
C PHE A 180 8.05 -6.02 -33.08
N LEU A 181 9.27 -6.52 -32.83
CA LEU A 181 9.58 -7.23 -31.59
C LEU A 181 9.41 -6.34 -30.36
N LEU A 182 9.85 -5.09 -30.42
CA LEU A 182 9.68 -4.10 -29.35
C LEU A 182 8.19 -3.80 -29.11
N VAL A 183 7.40 -3.63 -30.18
CA VAL A 183 5.94 -3.43 -30.09
C VAL A 183 5.27 -4.64 -29.43
N GLY A 184 5.62 -5.86 -29.85
CA GLY A 184 5.09 -7.08 -29.23
C GLY A 184 5.43 -7.19 -27.74
N TYR A 185 6.65 -6.83 -27.35
CA TYR A 185 7.07 -6.76 -25.95
C TYR A 185 6.24 -5.74 -25.16
N ALA A 186 6.03 -4.55 -25.70
CA ALA A 186 5.23 -3.51 -25.06
C ALA A 186 3.76 -3.94 -24.85
N ILE A 187 3.15 -4.60 -25.86
CA ILE A 187 1.77 -5.11 -25.73
C ILE A 187 1.70 -6.22 -24.66
N CYS A 188 2.68 -7.11 -24.58
CA CYS A 188 2.74 -8.13 -23.52
C CYS A 188 2.93 -7.50 -22.14
N GLY A 189 3.71 -6.41 -22.04
CA GLY A 189 3.83 -5.61 -20.81
C GLY A 189 2.48 -5.02 -20.38
N LEU A 190 1.68 -4.48 -21.30
CA LEU A 190 0.33 -4.00 -21.02
C LEU A 190 -0.60 -5.12 -20.57
N LEU A 191 -0.49 -6.33 -21.15
CA LEU A 191 -1.25 -7.51 -20.71
C LEU A 191 -0.88 -7.92 -19.29
N LEU A 192 0.40 -7.94 -18.94
CA LEU A 192 0.88 -8.24 -17.59
C LEU A 192 0.42 -7.18 -16.59
N PHE A 193 0.45 -5.91 -16.97
CA PHE A 193 -0.05 -4.83 -16.14
C PHE A 193 -1.56 -4.95 -15.88
N HIS A 194 -2.34 -5.32 -16.89
CA HIS A 194 -3.79 -5.59 -16.76
C HIS A 194 -4.06 -6.78 -15.83
N ASP A 195 -3.31 -7.87 -15.96
CA ASP A 195 -3.44 -9.07 -15.13
C ASP A 195 -3.09 -8.78 -13.64
N TYR A 196 -2.16 -7.84 -13.41
CA TYR A 196 -1.78 -7.39 -12.07
C TYR A 196 -2.80 -6.40 -11.46
N ASN A 197 -3.28 -5.43 -12.24
CA ASN A 197 -4.20 -4.35 -11.84
C ASN A 197 -5.55 -4.47 -12.58
N GLU A 198 -6.43 -5.32 -12.11
CA GLU A 198 -7.76 -5.56 -12.70
C GLU A 198 -8.68 -4.32 -12.74
N GLU A 199 -8.46 -3.37 -11.80
CA GLU A 199 -9.25 -2.15 -11.62
C GLU A 199 -8.67 -0.92 -12.35
N SER A 200 -7.64 -1.07 -13.20
CA SER A 200 -7.04 0.08 -13.85
C SER A 200 -7.94 0.64 -14.97
N SER A 201 -8.39 1.86 -14.77
CA SER A 201 -9.21 2.63 -15.72
C SER A 201 -8.53 2.93 -17.06
N ILE A 202 -7.19 3.03 -17.08
CA ILE A 202 -6.41 3.30 -18.29
C ILE A 202 -6.63 2.20 -19.35
N LEU A 203 -6.78 0.96 -18.91
CA LEU A 203 -6.96 -0.18 -19.81
C LEU A 203 -8.43 -0.51 -20.10
N SER A 204 -9.37 -0.02 -19.28
CA SER A 204 -10.80 -0.19 -19.54
C SER A 204 -11.23 0.43 -20.89
N ASN A 205 -10.58 1.53 -21.28
CA ASN A 205 -10.81 2.17 -22.58
C ASN A 205 -10.29 1.35 -23.77
N PHE A 206 -9.22 0.55 -23.60
CA PHE A 206 -8.68 -0.34 -24.64
C PHE A 206 -9.32 -1.73 -24.63
N CYS A 207 -9.77 -2.18 -23.48
CA CYS A 207 -10.36 -3.50 -23.27
C CYS A 207 -11.88 -3.43 -23.08
N GLY A 208 -12.60 -2.61 -23.83
CA GLY A 208 -14.03 -2.31 -23.68
C GLY A 208 -14.85 -3.50 -23.16
N ARG A 209 -15.70 -3.25 -22.17
CA ARG A 209 -16.67 -4.24 -21.63
C ARG A 209 -17.94 -4.24 -22.49
N ASN A 210 -17.84 -4.70 -23.73
CA ASN A 210 -19.01 -4.93 -24.59
C ASN A 210 -19.36 -6.43 -24.57
N GLU A 211 -20.57 -6.78 -25.00
CA GLU A 211 -21.01 -8.18 -25.08
C GLU A 211 -20.04 -9.11 -25.84
N LYS A 212 -19.24 -8.57 -26.76
CA LYS A 212 -18.30 -9.32 -27.61
C LYS A 212 -16.83 -9.19 -27.24
N THR A 213 -16.45 -8.17 -26.44
CA THR A 213 -15.05 -7.88 -26.09
C THR A 213 -14.86 -7.76 -24.58
N ASN A 214 -14.09 -8.66 -23.99
CA ASN A 214 -13.77 -8.67 -22.57
C ASN A 214 -12.39 -9.31 -22.34
N CYS A 215 -11.36 -8.47 -22.12
CA CYS A 215 -10.01 -8.95 -21.89
C CYS A 215 -9.89 -9.77 -20.60
N ALA A 216 -10.56 -9.36 -19.52
CA ALA A 216 -10.50 -10.07 -18.24
C ALA A 216 -11.02 -11.51 -18.35
N ALA A 217 -12.14 -11.71 -19.05
CA ALA A 217 -12.69 -13.05 -19.26
C ALA A 217 -11.73 -13.98 -20.02
N VAL A 218 -10.93 -13.44 -20.94
CA VAL A 218 -9.93 -14.22 -21.68
C VAL A 218 -8.70 -14.48 -20.80
N LEU A 219 -8.19 -13.48 -20.09
CA LEU A 219 -6.98 -13.58 -19.28
C LEU A 219 -7.15 -14.49 -18.05
N HIS A 220 -8.34 -14.51 -17.45
CA HIS A 220 -8.63 -15.38 -16.28
C HIS A 220 -9.21 -16.75 -16.66
N SER A 221 -9.30 -17.08 -17.95
CA SER A 221 -9.75 -18.41 -18.40
C SER A 221 -8.69 -19.49 -18.15
N LYS A 222 -9.13 -20.74 -18.05
CA LYS A 222 -8.20 -21.90 -17.91
C LYS A 222 -7.20 -22.01 -19.07
N GLY A 223 -7.52 -21.55 -20.27
CA GLY A 223 -6.66 -21.60 -21.44
C GLY A 223 -5.70 -20.41 -21.57
N SER A 224 -5.79 -19.42 -20.69
CA SER A 224 -4.83 -18.28 -20.65
C SER A 224 -3.49 -18.64 -20.05
N GLN A 225 -3.36 -19.87 -19.53
CA GLN A 225 -2.15 -20.36 -18.87
C GLN A 225 -1.69 -21.69 -19.48
N PHE A 226 -0.38 -21.84 -19.54
CA PHE A 226 0.28 -23.09 -19.90
C PHE A 226 1.13 -23.56 -18.72
N TRP A 227 0.79 -24.72 -18.12
CA TRP A 227 1.40 -25.22 -16.88
C TRP A 227 1.42 -24.19 -15.73
N GLY A 228 0.36 -23.39 -15.58
CA GLY A 228 0.24 -22.38 -14.54
C GLY A 228 0.98 -21.06 -14.84
N ILE A 229 1.64 -20.95 -16.00
CA ILE A 229 2.33 -19.74 -16.45
C ILE A 229 1.44 -19.02 -17.45
N SER A 230 1.19 -17.71 -17.22
CA SER A 230 0.39 -16.89 -18.14
C SER A 230 1.06 -16.78 -19.52
N TRP A 231 0.26 -16.87 -20.59
CA TRP A 231 0.73 -16.61 -21.95
C TRP A 231 1.31 -15.21 -22.12
N SER A 232 0.92 -14.25 -21.28
CA SER A 232 1.49 -12.91 -21.29
C SER A 232 2.96 -12.90 -20.85
N VAL A 233 3.34 -13.74 -19.86
CA VAL A 233 4.74 -13.94 -19.45
C VAL A 233 5.54 -14.61 -20.55
N ILE A 234 4.98 -15.69 -21.13
CA ILE A 234 5.65 -16.46 -22.20
C ILE A 234 5.87 -15.56 -23.43
N GLY A 235 4.83 -14.82 -23.84
CA GLY A 235 4.92 -13.90 -24.99
C GLY A 235 5.90 -12.75 -24.74
N GLY A 236 5.83 -12.14 -23.55
CA GLY A 236 6.77 -11.08 -23.15
C GLY A 236 8.22 -11.55 -23.17
N ALA A 237 8.48 -12.75 -22.64
CA ALA A 237 9.79 -13.38 -22.65
C ALA A 237 10.28 -13.69 -24.06
N TYR A 238 9.38 -14.19 -24.92
CA TYR A 238 9.68 -14.44 -26.32
C TYR A 238 10.11 -13.16 -27.05
N PHE A 239 9.29 -12.11 -27.01
CA PHE A 239 9.60 -10.86 -27.70
C PHE A 239 10.86 -10.20 -27.15
N LEU A 240 11.02 -10.16 -25.82
CA LEU A 240 12.21 -9.61 -25.16
C LEU A 240 13.46 -10.41 -25.52
N GLY A 241 13.40 -11.74 -25.46
CA GLY A 241 14.53 -12.62 -25.78
C GLY A 241 14.99 -12.47 -27.23
N MET A 242 14.05 -12.47 -28.20
CA MET A 242 14.37 -12.28 -29.62
C MET A 242 14.92 -10.87 -29.88
N LEU A 243 14.33 -9.85 -29.27
CA LEU A 243 14.82 -8.47 -29.39
C LEU A 243 16.23 -8.32 -28.83
N LEU A 244 16.47 -8.75 -27.60
CA LEU A 244 17.80 -8.66 -26.96
C LEU A 244 18.85 -9.45 -27.75
N THR A 245 18.51 -10.62 -28.26
CA THR A 245 19.43 -11.41 -29.09
C THR A 245 19.86 -10.63 -30.34
N LEU A 246 18.90 -9.98 -31.02
CA LEU A 246 19.17 -9.19 -32.21
C LEU A 246 20.03 -7.94 -31.91
N LEU A 247 19.75 -7.26 -30.81
CA LEU A 247 20.47 -6.07 -30.36
C LEU A 247 21.91 -6.42 -29.90
N ILE A 248 22.08 -7.45 -29.08
CA ILE A 248 23.38 -7.88 -28.54
C ILE A 248 24.29 -8.40 -29.67
N SER A 249 23.71 -9.04 -30.69
CA SER A 249 24.47 -9.48 -31.88
C SER A 249 24.75 -8.36 -32.88
N PHE A 250 24.41 -7.11 -32.58
CA PHE A 250 24.52 -5.97 -33.50
C PHE A 250 23.90 -6.27 -34.86
N PHE A 251 22.69 -6.83 -34.86
CA PHE A 251 21.92 -7.15 -36.06
C PHE A 251 22.64 -8.11 -37.02
N ASP A 252 23.45 -9.05 -36.50
CA ASP A 252 24.15 -10.06 -37.31
C ASP A 252 23.19 -10.83 -38.22
N SER A 253 23.63 -11.11 -39.47
CA SER A 253 22.80 -11.76 -40.49
C SER A 253 22.36 -13.17 -40.09
N LYS A 254 23.29 -13.98 -39.55
CA LYS A 254 23.02 -15.39 -39.19
C LYS A 254 22.02 -15.44 -38.03
N ILE A 255 22.17 -14.54 -37.05
CA ILE A 255 21.27 -14.43 -35.93
C ILE A 255 19.87 -13.99 -36.39
N PHE A 256 19.81 -12.98 -37.28
CA PHE A 256 18.54 -12.52 -37.87
C PHE A 256 17.81 -13.65 -38.59
N HIS A 257 18.52 -14.42 -39.46
CA HIS A 257 17.91 -15.58 -40.16
C HIS A 257 17.48 -16.67 -39.17
N THR A 258 18.28 -16.92 -38.14
CA THR A 258 17.93 -17.91 -37.10
C THR A 258 16.64 -17.50 -36.36
N ILE A 259 16.53 -16.25 -35.91
CA ILE A 259 15.33 -15.71 -35.25
C ILE A 259 14.11 -15.83 -36.18
N SER A 260 14.27 -15.40 -37.45
CA SER A 260 13.21 -15.38 -38.45
C SER A 260 12.65 -16.80 -38.74
N VAL A 261 13.52 -17.80 -38.79
CA VAL A 261 13.09 -19.20 -39.00
C VAL A 261 12.43 -19.75 -37.74
N LEU A 262 13.00 -19.51 -36.56
CA LEU A 262 12.40 -19.93 -35.28
C LEU A 262 11.03 -19.28 -35.03
N HIS A 263 10.80 -18.07 -35.56
CA HIS A 263 9.54 -17.37 -35.46
C HIS A 263 8.38 -18.16 -36.12
N GLY A 264 8.64 -18.94 -37.17
CA GLY A 264 7.63 -19.81 -37.80
C GLY A 264 6.94 -20.77 -36.82
N PHE A 265 7.63 -21.18 -35.77
CA PHE A 265 7.06 -22.04 -34.72
C PHE A 265 6.03 -21.32 -33.81
N THR A 266 5.82 -20.02 -33.95
CA THR A 266 4.80 -19.29 -33.20
C THR A 266 3.41 -19.40 -33.84
N LEU A 267 3.30 -19.76 -35.13
CA LEU A 267 2.04 -19.83 -35.86
C LEU A 267 1.02 -20.79 -35.23
N PRO A 268 1.38 -22.00 -34.75
CA PRO A 268 0.44 -22.89 -34.06
C PRO A 268 -0.22 -22.22 -32.85
N TYR A 269 0.52 -21.38 -32.10
CA TYR A 269 -0.03 -20.60 -30.99
C TYR A 269 -1.05 -19.57 -31.47
N VAL A 270 -0.81 -18.87 -32.57
CA VAL A 270 -1.76 -17.91 -33.14
C VAL A 270 -3.08 -18.60 -33.46
N ILE A 271 -3.02 -19.76 -34.14
CA ILE A 271 -4.21 -20.56 -34.48
C ILE A 271 -4.95 -21.02 -33.21
N TYR A 272 -4.21 -21.55 -32.23
CA TYR A 272 -4.78 -21.98 -30.95
C TYR A 272 -5.51 -20.83 -30.23
N SER A 273 -4.88 -19.67 -30.13
CA SER A 273 -5.42 -18.52 -29.42
C SER A 273 -6.69 -17.98 -30.07
N LEU A 274 -6.71 -17.86 -31.42
CA LEU A 274 -7.90 -17.45 -32.17
C LEU A 274 -9.04 -18.44 -32.03
N TYR A 275 -8.73 -19.75 -32.13
CA TYR A 275 -9.73 -20.83 -31.92
C TYR A 275 -10.31 -20.75 -30.50
N TYR A 276 -9.46 -20.61 -29.48
CA TYR A 276 -9.88 -20.59 -28.08
C TYR A 276 -10.80 -19.40 -27.77
N GLN A 277 -10.44 -18.20 -28.23
CA GLN A 277 -11.25 -16.99 -28.05
C GLN A 277 -12.61 -17.12 -28.77
N LYS A 278 -12.63 -17.58 -30.01
CA LYS A 278 -13.84 -17.68 -30.83
C LYS A 278 -14.82 -18.76 -30.35
N PHE A 279 -14.31 -19.99 -30.06
CA PHE A 279 -15.16 -21.16 -29.85
C PHE A 279 -15.33 -21.56 -28.39
N LYS A 280 -14.33 -21.29 -27.54
CA LYS A 280 -14.38 -21.69 -26.11
C LYS A 280 -14.91 -20.58 -25.23
N ILE A 281 -14.32 -19.38 -25.31
CA ILE A 281 -14.69 -18.24 -24.46
C ILE A 281 -15.84 -17.43 -25.09
N LYS A 282 -15.92 -17.41 -26.43
CA LYS A 282 -16.87 -16.60 -27.21
C LYS A 282 -16.76 -15.09 -26.96
N GLN A 283 -15.60 -14.65 -26.50
CA GLN A 283 -15.25 -13.25 -26.28
C GLN A 283 -13.85 -12.99 -26.83
N TRP A 284 -13.62 -11.75 -27.27
CA TRP A 284 -12.38 -11.33 -27.87
C TRP A 284 -11.57 -10.45 -26.87
N CYS A 285 -10.27 -10.67 -26.84
CA CYS A 285 -9.34 -9.80 -26.14
C CYS A 285 -8.56 -8.97 -27.17
N THR A 286 -8.76 -7.66 -27.18
CA THR A 286 -8.12 -6.74 -28.13
C THR A 286 -6.60 -6.77 -28.04
N LEU A 287 -6.04 -6.76 -26.83
CA LEU A 287 -4.59 -6.85 -26.61
C LEU A 287 -4.02 -8.22 -27.06
N CYS A 288 -4.74 -9.33 -26.80
CA CYS A 288 -4.32 -10.64 -27.28
C CYS A 288 -4.32 -10.71 -28.82
N LEU A 289 -5.34 -10.14 -29.47
CA LEU A 289 -5.39 -10.04 -30.93
C LEU A 289 -4.26 -9.19 -31.50
N SER A 290 -3.88 -8.10 -30.81
CA SER A 290 -2.74 -7.26 -31.21
C SER A 290 -1.42 -8.03 -31.16
N VAL A 291 -1.19 -8.85 -30.11
CA VAL A 291 -0.03 -9.77 -30.04
C VAL A 291 0.00 -10.70 -31.23
N GLN A 292 -1.15 -11.32 -31.56
CA GLN A 292 -1.24 -12.24 -32.70
C GLN A 292 -1.01 -11.55 -34.03
N ALA A 293 -1.52 -10.33 -34.20
CA ALA A 293 -1.26 -9.52 -35.40
C ALA A 293 0.25 -9.25 -35.56
N VAL A 294 0.95 -8.89 -34.48
CA VAL A 294 2.41 -8.69 -34.50
C VAL A 294 3.12 -9.99 -34.89
N LEU A 295 2.73 -11.15 -34.32
CA LEU A 295 3.34 -12.42 -34.68
C LEU A 295 3.12 -12.75 -36.17
N VAL A 296 1.94 -12.52 -36.71
CA VAL A 296 1.64 -12.73 -38.13
C VAL A 296 2.46 -11.80 -39.02
N ILE A 297 2.57 -10.50 -38.65
CA ILE A 297 3.39 -9.53 -39.38
C ILE A 297 4.85 -9.97 -39.40
N LEU A 298 5.43 -10.34 -38.28
CA LEU A 298 6.82 -10.82 -38.19
C LEU A 298 7.05 -12.06 -39.05
N PHE A 299 6.07 -12.98 -39.12
CA PHE A 299 6.15 -14.13 -40.01
C PHE A 299 6.21 -13.70 -41.48
N PHE A 300 5.31 -12.83 -41.92
CA PHE A 300 5.34 -12.33 -43.29
C PHE A 300 6.62 -11.55 -43.61
N LEU A 301 7.12 -10.73 -42.66
CA LEU A 301 8.41 -10.06 -42.83
C LEU A 301 9.55 -11.08 -42.98
N SER A 302 9.55 -12.17 -42.24
CA SER A 302 10.54 -13.26 -42.38
C SER A 302 10.52 -13.90 -43.77
N VAL A 303 9.33 -14.07 -44.35
CA VAL A 303 9.18 -14.58 -45.73
C VAL A 303 9.62 -13.55 -46.76
N ILE A 304 9.17 -12.31 -46.66
CA ILE A 304 9.45 -11.22 -47.60
C ILE A 304 10.95 -10.92 -47.63
N PHE A 305 11.61 -10.94 -46.47
CA PHE A 305 13.07 -10.71 -46.37
C PHE A 305 13.92 -11.94 -46.72
N GLY A 306 13.27 -13.00 -47.21
CA GLY A 306 13.96 -14.18 -47.72
C GLY A 306 14.71 -15.00 -46.68
N ALA A 307 14.37 -14.87 -45.39
CA ALA A 307 15.07 -15.56 -44.30
C ALA A 307 15.11 -17.09 -44.48
N TYR A 308 14.04 -17.65 -45.07
CA TYR A 308 13.95 -19.10 -45.33
C TYR A 308 14.85 -19.58 -46.47
N HIS A 309 15.36 -18.71 -47.33
CA HIS A 309 16.36 -19.08 -48.35
C HIS A 309 17.75 -19.26 -47.74
N HIS A 310 17.97 -18.68 -46.56
CA HIS A 310 19.27 -18.70 -45.84
C HIS A 310 19.30 -19.76 -44.72
N ILE A 311 18.40 -20.75 -44.71
CA ILE A 311 18.37 -21.82 -43.68
C ILE A 311 19.72 -22.53 -43.54
N LYS A 312 20.48 -22.69 -44.65
CA LYS A 312 21.79 -23.32 -44.64
C LYS A 312 22.87 -22.53 -43.88
N GLU A 313 22.64 -21.25 -43.63
CA GLU A 313 23.57 -20.37 -42.89
C GLU A 313 23.36 -20.50 -41.37
N ILE A 314 22.25 -21.12 -40.95
CA ILE A 314 21.92 -21.32 -39.55
C ILE A 314 22.87 -22.36 -38.96
N THR A 315 23.58 -21.97 -37.92
CA THR A 315 24.49 -22.83 -37.18
C THR A 315 23.91 -23.27 -35.84
N VAL A 316 24.37 -24.39 -35.32
CA VAL A 316 23.98 -24.85 -33.99
C VAL A 316 24.34 -23.79 -32.94
N SER A 317 25.45 -23.10 -33.09
CA SER A 317 25.86 -22.01 -32.18
C SER A 317 24.88 -20.83 -32.19
N SER A 318 24.34 -20.44 -33.35
CA SER A 318 23.34 -19.37 -33.43
C SER A 318 22.04 -19.77 -32.77
N ILE A 319 21.62 -21.03 -32.92
CA ILE A 319 20.42 -21.55 -32.23
C ILE A 319 20.61 -21.55 -30.70
N ILE A 320 21.75 -22.07 -30.22
CA ILE A 320 22.09 -22.08 -28.79
C ILE A 320 22.11 -20.66 -28.22
N PHE A 321 22.70 -19.71 -28.96
CA PHE A 321 22.75 -18.31 -28.53
C PHE A 321 21.37 -17.69 -28.42
N VAL A 322 20.51 -17.85 -29.43
CA VAL A 322 19.10 -17.37 -29.40
C VAL A 322 18.32 -17.99 -28.24
N LEU A 323 18.40 -19.31 -28.09
CA LEU A 323 17.70 -20.02 -27.02
C LEU A 323 18.23 -19.64 -25.63
N GLY A 324 19.54 -19.44 -25.49
CA GLY A 324 20.19 -19.04 -24.24
C GLY A 324 19.70 -17.66 -23.76
N ILE A 325 19.72 -16.65 -24.64
CA ILE A 325 19.21 -15.31 -24.30
C ILE A 325 17.69 -15.35 -24.03
N SER A 326 16.94 -16.11 -24.85
CA SER A 326 15.49 -16.24 -24.64
C SER A 326 15.17 -16.94 -23.32
N PHE A 327 15.95 -17.92 -22.91
CA PHE A 327 15.82 -18.60 -21.61
C PHE A 327 16.11 -17.64 -20.45
N LEU A 328 17.15 -16.80 -20.55
CA LEU A 328 17.45 -15.77 -19.55
C LEU A 328 16.32 -14.74 -19.45
N ALA A 329 15.77 -14.29 -20.58
CA ALA A 329 14.62 -13.39 -20.60
C ALA A 329 13.40 -14.05 -19.95
N PHE A 330 13.14 -15.32 -20.25
CA PHE A 330 12.04 -16.07 -19.66
C PHE A 330 12.18 -16.23 -18.14
N THR A 331 13.34 -16.69 -17.67
CA THR A 331 13.57 -16.87 -16.22
C THR A 331 13.48 -15.57 -15.46
N SER A 332 13.99 -14.47 -16.02
CA SER A 332 13.89 -13.14 -15.42
C SER A 332 12.45 -12.65 -15.31
N LEU A 333 11.67 -12.70 -16.39
CA LEU A 333 10.27 -12.28 -16.38
C LEU A 333 9.38 -13.20 -15.53
N PHE A 334 9.63 -14.50 -15.57
CA PHE A 334 8.91 -15.48 -14.74
C PHE A 334 9.13 -15.20 -13.25
N PHE A 335 10.38 -14.97 -12.85
CA PHE A 335 10.71 -14.69 -11.47
C PHE A 335 10.11 -13.35 -11.00
N LEU A 336 10.24 -12.29 -11.79
CA LEU A 336 9.64 -10.99 -11.49
C LEU A 336 8.11 -11.08 -11.36
N TRP A 337 7.47 -11.81 -12.28
CA TRP A 337 6.02 -12.02 -12.22
C TRP A 337 5.61 -12.81 -10.98
N HIS A 338 6.35 -13.86 -10.64
CA HIS A 338 6.08 -14.66 -9.45
C HIS A 338 6.21 -13.83 -8.16
N LEU A 339 7.26 -13.01 -8.06
CA LEU A 339 7.42 -12.06 -6.93
C LEU A 339 6.26 -11.05 -6.86
N ALA A 340 5.87 -10.47 -7.98
CA ALA A 340 4.74 -9.52 -8.03
C ALA A 340 3.45 -10.17 -7.54
N LYS A 341 3.18 -11.41 -7.98
CA LYS A 341 2.01 -12.18 -7.55
C LYS A 341 2.05 -12.49 -6.05
N GLN A 342 3.19 -12.93 -5.51
CA GLN A 342 3.34 -13.15 -4.07
C GLN A 342 3.11 -11.87 -3.25
N VAL A 343 3.61 -10.72 -3.71
CA VAL A 343 3.35 -9.43 -3.05
C VAL A 343 1.86 -9.09 -3.04
N LYS A 344 1.14 -9.33 -4.16
CA LYS A 344 -0.33 -9.13 -4.24
C LYS A 344 -1.08 -10.04 -3.26
N GLU A 345 -0.74 -11.34 -3.23
CA GLU A 345 -1.36 -12.33 -2.34
C GLU A 345 -1.07 -12.04 -0.87
N ASN A 346 0.17 -11.66 -0.53
CA ASN A 346 0.54 -11.28 0.84
C ASN A 346 -0.22 -10.03 1.31
N ARG A 347 -0.42 -9.03 0.45
CA ARG A 347 -1.22 -7.84 0.78
C ARG A 347 -2.68 -8.20 1.04
N TYR A 348 -3.25 -9.07 0.22
CA TYR A 348 -4.62 -9.56 0.44
C TYR A 348 -4.72 -10.34 1.74
N GLY A 349 -3.81 -11.28 1.99
CA GLY A 349 -3.75 -12.04 3.24
C GLY A 349 -3.60 -11.15 4.48
N LYS A 350 -2.73 -10.14 4.42
CA LYS A 350 -2.57 -9.15 5.51
C LYS A 350 -3.86 -8.38 5.78
N ARG A 351 -4.58 -7.96 4.73
CA ARG A 351 -5.87 -7.27 4.88
C ARG A 351 -6.92 -8.15 5.55
N MET A 352 -7.04 -9.41 5.12
CA MET A 352 -7.98 -10.35 5.73
C MET A 352 -7.62 -10.64 7.19
N LEU A 353 -6.33 -10.78 7.50
CA LEU A 353 -5.86 -10.93 8.87
C LEU A 353 -6.17 -9.69 9.72
N ASN A 354 -5.93 -8.49 9.19
CA ASN A 354 -6.25 -7.24 9.88
C ASN A 354 -7.75 -7.12 10.12
N ARG A 355 -8.58 -7.46 9.12
CA ARG A 355 -10.04 -7.44 9.27
C ARG A 355 -10.52 -8.36 10.40
N PHE A 356 -9.91 -9.54 10.52
CA PHE A 356 -10.19 -10.47 11.62
C PHE A 356 -9.62 -9.96 12.95
N LYS A 357 -8.38 -9.47 12.94
CA LYS A 357 -7.69 -8.95 14.15
C LYS A 357 -8.45 -7.76 14.76
N TYR A 358 -8.95 -6.84 13.94
CA TYR A 358 -9.63 -5.61 14.40
C TYR A 358 -11.17 -5.75 14.48
N ASP A 359 -11.67 -6.96 14.38
CA ASP A 359 -13.08 -7.23 14.69
C ASP A 359 -13.31 -7.13 16.20
N LYS A 360 -14.31 -6.31 16.61
CA LYS A 360 -14.57 -6.00 18.02
C LYS A 360 -15.04 -7.22 18.80
N ASP A 361 -15.80 -8.12 18.18
CA ASP A 361 -16.29 -9.33 18.84
C ASP A 361 -15.15 -10.32 19.06
N VAL A 362 -14.24 -10.46 18.08
CA VAL A 362 -13.03 -11.27 18.22
C VAL A 362 -12.12 -10.72 19.31
N PHE A 363 -11.88 -9.40 19.32
CA PHE A 363 -11.08 -8.75 20.36
C PHE A 363 -11.66 -9.02 21.77
N ASN A 364 -12.95 -8.76 21.97
CA ASN A 364 -13.60 -8.96 23.24
C ASN A 364 -13.58 -10.43 23.69
N ALA A 365 -13.82 -11.36 22.76
CA ALA A 365 -13.77 -12.79 23.07
C ALA A 365 -12.38 -13.25 23.48
N LEU A 366 -11.33 -12.74 22.84
CA LEU A 366 -9.93 -13.04 23.19
C LEU A 366 -9.53 -12.37 24.51
N LEU A 367 -9.94 -11.12 24.73
CA LEU A 367 -9.67 -10.38 25.96
C LEU A 367 -10.28 -11.06 27.20
N GLN A 368 -11.54 -11.51 27.10
CA GLN A 368 -12.24 -12.21 28.19
C GLN A 368 -11.62 -13.56 28.57
N LYS A 369 -10.91 -14.21 27.65
CA LYS A 369 -10.19 -15.47 27.90
C LYS A 369 -8.86 -15.29 28.63
N GLN A 370 -8.36 -14.06 28.71
CA GLN A 370 -7.07 -13.78 29.32
C GLN A 370 -7.13 -13.84 30.86
N LYS A 371 -5.94 -13.95 31.47
CA LYS A 371 -5.77 -13.87 32.93
C LYS A 371 -6.39 -12.56 33.42
N LYS A 372 -7.28 -12.66 34.38
CA LYS A 372 -7.91 -11.51 35.02
C LYS A 372 -7.16 -11.16 36.30
N ILE A 373 -6.87 -9.89 36.49
CA ILE A 373 -6.26 -9.33 37.70
C ILE A 373 -7.26 -8.49 38.49
N THR A 374 -6.97 -8.31 39.76
CA THR A 374 -7.61 -7.24 40.55
C THR A 374 -7.04 -5.92 40.09
N ILE A 375 -7.91 -4.98 39.71
CA ILE A 375 -7.49 -3.65 39.28
C ILE A 375 -6.77 -2.96 40.45
N PRO A 376 -5.57 -2.35 40.23
CA PRO A 376 -4.85 -1.65 41.28
C PRO A 376 -5.69 -0.52 41.88
N THR A 377 -5.52 -0.26 43.15
CA THR A 377 -6.11 0.90 43.82
C THR A 377 -5.44 2.19 43.37
N GLU A 378 -6.08 3.33 43.58
CA GLU A 378 -5.52 4.64 43.23
C GLU A 378 -4.42 5.10 44.20
N ASP A 379 -4.12 4.30 45.23
CA ASP A 379 -3.17 4.65 46.26
C ASP A 379 -1.69 4.52 45.82
N TYR A 380 -1.44 3.90 44.65
CA TYR A 380 -0.08 3.75 44.10
C TYR A 380 -0.08 3.80 42.58
N GLY A 381 1.10 4.10 41.99
CA GLY A 381 1.27 4.34 40.57
C GLY A 381 0.85 5.74 40.14
N ILE A 382 0.70 5.93 38.83
CA ILE A 382 0.36 7.24 38.23
C ILE A 382 -0.91 7.07 37.40
N ILE A 383 -1.89 7.94 37.62
CA ILE A 383 -3.14 7.93 36.85
C ILE A 383 -3.10 9.08 35.86
N LEU A 384 -3.33 8.76 34.59
CA LEU A 384 -3.49 9.71 33.48
C LEU A 384 -4.86 9.59 32.84
N GLY A 385 -5.29 10.64 32.16
CA GLY A 385 -6.59 10.70 31.49
C GLY A 385 -7.74 11.01 32.44
N ASN A 386 -8.92 10.49 32.14
CA ASN A 386 -10.13 10.75 32.94
C ASN A 386 -10.22 9.80 34.13
N PRO A 387 -10.13 10.30 35.40
CA PRO A 387 -10.26 9.43 36.58
C PRO A 387 -11.58 8.65 36.64
N ASN A 388 -12.64 9.20 36.03
CA ASN A 388 -13.98 8.58 35.98
C ASN A 388 -14.25 7.83 34.68
N GLY A 389 -13.22 7.60 33.85
CA GLY A 389 -13.36 6.93 32.57
C GLY A 389 -13.81 5.46 32.72
N ASN A 390 -14.67 5.03 31.82
CA ASN A 390 -15.23 3.68 31.79
C ASN A 390 -14.23 2.61 31.31
N ILE A 391 -13.18 3.04 30.62
CA ILE A 391 -12.13 2.16 30.08
C ILE A 391 -10.90 2.31 30.94
N HIS A 392 -10.65 1.32 31.80
CA HIS A 392 -9.49 1.32 32.68
C HIS A 392 -8.35 0.49 32.07
N ILE A 393 -7.29 1.16 31.65
CA ILE A 393 -6.06 0.56 31.12
C ILE A 393 -5.00 0.61 32.22
N VAL A 394 -4.45 -0.54 32.59
CA VAL A 394 -3.29 -0.64 33.48
C VAL A 394 -2.08 -0.98 32.62
N GLU A 395 -1.04 -0.15 32.65
CA GLU A 395 0.20 -0.38 31.93
C GLU A 395 1.39 -0.52 32.88
N VAL A 396 2.08 -1.65 32.78
CA VAL A 396 3.28 -1.92 33.56
C VAL A 396 4.51 -1.59 32.73
N TYR A 397 5.28 -0.60 33.17
CA TYR A 397 6.45 -0.06 32.49
C TYR A 397 7.76 -0.35 33.21
N ASN A 398 8.84 -0.37 32.44
CA ASN A 398 10.18 -0.14 32.95
C ASN A 398 10.76 1.11 32.25
N PRO A 399 11.30 2.10 32.99
CA PRO A 399 11.79 3.35 32.41
C PRO A 399 12.88 3.18 31.34
N TYR A 400 13.61 2.10 31.36
CA TYR A 400 14.70 1.80 30.41
C TYR A 400 14.31 0.81 29.29
N CYS A 401 13.03 0.44 29.22
CA CYS A 401 12.53 -0.47 28.19
C CYS A 401 12.16 0.26 26.90
N GLY A 402 12.84 -0.01 25.80
CA GLY A 402 12.55 0.60 24.50
C GLY A 402 11.14 0.28 23.95
N HIS A 403 10.58 -0.89 24.28
CA HIS A 403 9.21 -1.24 23.91
C HIS A 403 8.18 -0.43 24.70
N CYS A 404 8.51 -0.04 25.94
CA CYS A 404 7.66 0.85 26.74
C CYS A 404 7.61 2.26 26.16
N ALA A 405 8.70 2.74 25.55
CA ALA A 405 8.71 4.03 24.85
C ALA A 405 7.69 4.07 23.70
N ASN A 406 7.63 3.02 22.90
CA ASN A 406 6.65 2.91 21.81
C ASN A 406 5.21 2.84 22.36
N ALA A 407 4.98 2.01 23.40
CA ALA A 407 3.68 1.88 24.03
C ALA A 407 3.19 3.22 24.61
N GLN A 408 4.06 3.97 25.28
CA GLN A 408 3.74 5.29 25.85
C GLN A 408 3.38 6.32 24.77
N ALA A 409 4.09 6.31 23.62
CA ALA A 409 3.77 7.20 22.51
C ALA A 409 2.40 6.88 21.87
N GLU A 410 2.04 5.60 21.79
CA GLU A 410 0.72 5.15 21.30
C GLU A 410 -0.40 5.47 22.31
N LEU A 411 -0.14 5.26 23.61
CA LEU A 411 -1.08 5.57 24.68
C LEU A 411 -1.41 7.06 24.76
N ARG A 412 -0.41 7.93 24.60
CA ARG A 412 -0.62 9.38 24.58
C ARG A 412 -1.61 9.79 23.49
N LYS A 413 -1.46 9.24 22.28
CA LYS A 413 -2.40 9.50 21.19
C LYS A 413 -3.81 9.02 21.52
N LEU A 414 -3.93 7.87 22.16
CA LEU A 414 -5.21 7.31 22.58
C LEU A 414 -5.90 8.22 23.62
N LEU A 415 -5.14 8.75 24.60
CA LEU A 415 -5.65 9.70 25.59
C LEU A 415 -6.06 11.05 24.98
N GLU A 416 -5.37 11.50 23.92
CA GLU A 416 -5.72 12.73 23.19
C GLU A 416 -7.04 12.60 22.40
N THR A 417 -7.43 11.36 22.06
CA THR A 417 -8.57 11.09 21.17
C THR A 417 -9.80 10.56 21.89
N ASN A 418 -9.69 10.12 23.16
CA ASN A 418 -10.79 9.49 23.88
C ASN A 418 -10.81 9.86 25.37
N ASP A 419 -11.78 10.67 25.76
CA ASP A 419 -11.98 11.14 27.15
C ASP A 419 -12.58 10.09 28.09
N GLU A 420 -12.95 8.91 27.61
CA GLU A 420 -13.48 7.82 28.44
C GLU A 420 -12.38 6.91 29.02
N ILE A 421 -11.12 7.21 28.74
CA ILE A 421 -9.99 6.38 29.14
C ILE A 421 -9.34 6.89 30.42
N LYS A 422 -9.18 5.96 31.36
CA LYS A 422 -8.35 6.08 32.56
C LYS A 422 -7.14 5.15 32.41
N VAL A 423 -5.95 5.70 32.49
CA VAL A 423 -4.71 4.93 32.43
C VAL A 423 -4.03 4.91 33.79
N HIS A 424 -3.64 3.74 34.26
CA HIS A 424 -2.89 3.53 35.47
C HIS A 424 -1.52 2.97 35.13
N ILE A 425 -0.49 3.79 35.29
CA ILE A 425 0.91 3.42 35.02
C ILE A 425 1.54 2.87 36.29
N ILE A 426 2.11 1.69 36.19
CA ILE A 426 2.82 0.97 37.23
C ILE A 426 4.26 0.72 36.76
N PHE A 427 5.25 0.97 37.61
CA PHE A 427 6.64 0.71 37.27
C PHE A 427 7.08 -0.64 37.85
N ALA A 428 7.58 -1.52 36.96
CA ALA A 428 8.20 -2.77 37.33
C ALA A 428 9.66 -2.53 37.75
N ALA A 429 9.87 -2.26 39.03
CA ALA A 429 11.19 -2.07 39.61
C ALA A 429 11.17 -2.49 41.06
N ASP A 430 12.24 -3.22 41.50
CA ASP A 430 12.43 -3.58 42.89
C ASP A 430 13.01 -2.39 43.66
N PRO A 431 12.25 -1.76 44.59
CA PRO A 431 12.71 -0.60 45.33
C PRO A 431 13.88 -0.89 46.29
N ASP A 432 14.14 -2.15 46.59
CA ASP A 432 15.25 -2.54 47.45
C ASP A 432 16.53 -2.93 46.66
N SER A 433 16.49 -2.81 45.32
CA SER A 433 17.65 -3.03 44.44
C SER A 433 18.63 -1.85 44.47
N GLU A 434 19.93 -2.13 44.29
CA GLU A 434 21.00 -1.12 44.22
C GLU A 434 20.83 -0.13 43.03
N TYR A 435 20.06 -0.52 42.01
CA TYR A 435 19.83 0.30 40.79
C TYR A 435 18.58 1.18 40.86
N TYR A 436 17.73 0.98 41.89
CA TYR A 436 16.46 1.71 41.95
C TYR A 436 16.65 3.22 42.03
N ASP A 437 17.59 3.69 42.86
CA ASP A 437 17.84 5.12 43.06
C ASP A 437 18.35 5.86 41.78
N GLN A 438 18.80 5.10 40.79
CA GLN A 438 19.22 5.61 39.49
C GLN A 438 18.02 5.75 38.53
N MET A 439 16.87 5.16 38.86
CA MET A 439 15.66 5.20 38.01
C MET A 439 14.87 6.50 38.26
N PRO A 440 14.19 7.04 37.24
CA PRO A 440 13.40 8.27 37.39
C PRO A 440 12.05 8.07 38.09
N ILE A 441 11.81 6.91 38.70
CA ILE A 441 10.52 6.52 39.26
C ILE A 441 10.08 7.48 40.37
N ASP A 442 10.95 7.74 41.33
CA ASP A 442 10.64 8.64 42.45
C ASP A 442 10.39 10.08 41.95
N MET A 443 11.06 10.50 40.87
CA MET A 443 10.78 11.78 40.22
C MET A 443 9.37 11.83 39.63
N PHE A 444 8.97 10.79 38.90
CA PHE A 444 7.63 10.72 38.32
C PHE A 444 6.54 10.67 39.40
N LEU A 445 6.78 9.93 40.50
CA LEU A 445 5.86 9.88 41.63
C LEU A 445 5.75 11.23 42.33
N SER A 446 6.86 11.94 42.52
CA SER A 446 6.87 13.28 43.11
C SER A 446 6.14 14.32 42.25
N LEU A 447 6.38 14.30 40.94
CA LEU A 447 5.64 15.13 39.98
C LEU A 447 4.13 14.88 40.04
N TYR A 448 3.74 13.61 40.14
CA TYR A 448 2.32 13.24 40.24
C TYR A 448 1.69 13.73 41.56
N GLU A 449 2.39 13.57 42.69
CA GLU A 449 1.92 14.04 44.00
C GLU A 449 1.79 15.58 44.09
N GLU A 450 2.77 16.30 43.52
CA GLU A 450 2.76 17.77 43.46
C GLU A 450 1.78 18.29 42.40
N LYS A 451 1.04 17.41 41.70
CA LYS A 451 0.12 17.74 40.59
C LYS A 451 0.81 18.53 39.47
N ALA A 452 2.09 18.29 39.29
CA ALA A 452 2.86 18.84 38.18
C ALA A 452 2.61 18.04 36.88
N ASP A 453 3.16 18.50 35.75
CA ASP A 453 2.95 17.88 34.46
C ASP A 453 3.78 16.59 34.30
N VAL A 454 3.33 15.53 34.96
CA VAL A 454 3.96 14.21 34.86
C VAL A 454 3.80 13.59 33.47
N ALA A 455 2.75 13.93 32.73
CA ALA A 455 2.51 13.39 31.39
C ALA A 455 3.59 13.85 30.41
N SER A 456 3.93 15.14 30.43
CA SER A 456 5.04 15.68 29.63
C SER A 456 6.40 15.13 30.08
N ALA A 457 6.62 14.94 31.38
CA ALA A 457 7.86 14.38 31.90
C ALA A 457 8.06 12.92 31.43
N LEU A 458 7.03 12.07 31.49
CA LEU A 458 7.03 10.72 30.96
C LEU A 458 7.30 10.71 29.44
N SER A 459 6.63 11.62 28.71
CA SER A 459 6.81 11.73 27.28
C SER A 459 8.26 12.08 26.91
N ASP A 460 8.84 13.08 27.58
CA ASP A 460 10.20 13.53 27.28
C ASP A 460 11.25 12.46 27.64
N TRP A 461 11.01 11.69 28.70
CA TRP A 461 11.87 10.56 29.05
C TRP A 461 11.81 9.46 27.98
N PHE A 462 10.64 8.98 27.65
CA PHE A 462 10.46 7.89 26.70
C PHE A 462 10.76 8.30 25.24
N ASP A 463 10.58 9.56 24.87
CA ASP A 463 11.00 10.12 23.57
C ASP A 463 12.54 10.35 23.49
N GLY A 464 13.26 10.15 24.59
CA GLY A 464 14.72 10.32 24.66
C GLY A 464 15.19 11.78 24.61
N LYS A 465 14.29 12.74 24.87
CA LYS A 465 14.62 14.18 24.99
C LYS A 465 15.33 14.49 26.30
N VAL A 466 15.10 13.67 27.30
CA VAL A 466 15.74 13.66 28.63
C VAL A 466 16.27 12.25 28.86
N LYS A 467 17.53 12.11 29.24
CA LYS A 467 18.22 10.81 29.32
C LYS A 467 18.70 10.45 30.72
N THR A 468 18.73 11.40 31.61
CA THR A 468 19.20 11.21 32.99
C THR A 468 18.20 11.80 33.99
N THR A 469 18.23 11.28 35.22
CA THR A 469 17.40 11.78 36.32
C THR A 469 17.74 13.23 36.65
N GLU A 470 19.01 13.65 36.49
CA GLU A 470 19.48 15.02 36.69
C GLU A 470 18.88 15.96 35.65
N GLU A 471 18.87 15.61 34.36
CA GLU A 471 18.24 16.40 33.31
C GLU A 471 16.73 16.51 33.54
N LEU A 472 16.08 15.38 33.95
CA LEU A 472 14.67 15.36 34.28
C LEU A 472 14.35 16.34 35.43
N LYS A 473 15.17 16.35 36.49
CA LYS A 473 15.03 17.24 37.63
C LYS A 473 15.24 18.71 37.26
N GLN A 474 16.16 19.02 36.35
CA GLN A 474 16.38 20.37 35.87
C GLN A 474 15.19 20.89 35.06
N LYS A 475 14.61 20.03 34.22
CA LYS A 475 13.49 20.41 33.35
C LYS A 475 12.15 20.43 34.08
N TYR A 476 11.96 19.51 35.02
CA TYR A 476 10.74 19.35 35.81
C TYR A 476 11.08 19.40 37.31
N PRO A 477 11.31 20.58 37.88
CA PRO A 477 11.71 20.72 39.28
C PRO A 477 10.58 20.25 40.21
N VAL A 478 10.95 19.47 41.22
CA VAL A 478 10.07 19.03 42.33
C VAL A 478 10.66 19.42 43.65
N THR A 479 9.78 19.63 44.65
CA THR A 479 10.19 20.08 45.98
C THR A 479 10.92 18.98 46.77
N HIS A 480 10.40 17.77 46.67
CA HIS A 480 10.93 16.62 47.42
C HIS A 480 10.96 15.38 46.51
N VAL A 481 12.10 14.71 46.42
CA VAL A 481 12.32 13.42 45.78
C VAL A 481 12.66 12.38 46.88
N ASN A 482 12.40 11.11 46.63
CA ASN A 482 12.70 10.00 47.55
C ASN A 482 11.98 10.12 48.92
N THR A 483 10.72 10.55 48.89
CA THR A 483 9.92 10.62 50.13
C THR A 483 9.58 9.23 50.63
N PRO A 484 9.36 9.04 51.98
CA PRO A 484 8.87 7.77 52.50
C PRO A 484 7.61 7.27 51.79
N LYS A 485 6.74 8.18 51.36
CA LYS A 485 5.52 7.88 50.59
C LYS A 485 5.83 7.34 49.20
N ASN A 486 6.79 7.93 48.47
CA ASN A 486 7.23 7.40 47.17
C ASN A 486 7.77 5.98 47.29
N ARG A 487 8.55 5.72 48.34
CA ARG A 487 9.11 4.38 48.63
C ARG A 487 8.01 3.37 48.97
N GLU A 488 6.98 3.76 49.72
CA GLU A 488 5.81 2.92 49.99
C GLU A 488 5.02 2.63 48.73
N ASN A 489 4.79 3.66 47.90
CA ASN A 489 4.17 3.55 46.59
C ASN A 489 4.95 2.57 45.66
N ALA A 490 6.28 2.71 45.59
CA ALA A 490 7.13 1.82 44.82
C ALA A 490 7.07 0.35 45.31
N LYS A 491 7.01 0.14 46.64
CA LYS A 491 6.81 -1.21 47.20
C LYS A 491 5.46 -1.80 46.88
N ALA A 492 4.41 -0.96 46.79
CA ALA A 492 3.08 -1.42 46.39
C ALA A 492 3.06 -1.82 44.90
N MET A 493 3.72 -1.04 44.02
CA MET A 493 3.87 -1.38 42.60
C MET A 493 4.67 -2.68 42.39
N ASP A 494 5.79 -2.87 43.11
CA ASP A 494 6.60 -4.10 43.05
C ASP A 494 5.78 -5.31 43.51
N ARG A 495 5.03 -5.17 44.64
CA ARG A 495 4.14 -6.23 45.12
C ARG A 495 3.09 -6.59 44.08
N PHE A 496 2.43 -5.59 43.45
CA PHE A 496 1.50 -5.84 42.37
C PHE A 496 2.15 -6.61 41.21
N CYS A 497 3.36 -6.22 40.79
CA CYS A 497 4.08 -6.93 39.74
C CYS A 497 4.38 -8.40 40.10
N LYS A 498 4.76 -8.67 41.36
CA LYS A 498 5.04 -10.02 41.84
C LYS A 498 3.77 -10.86 41.93
N GLU A 499 2.68 -10.33 42.52
CA GLU A 499 1.39 -11.01 42.64
C GLU A 499 0.71 -11.30 41.30
N THR A 500 0.87 -10.41 40.34
CA THR A 500 0.33 -10.59 38.99
C THR A 500 1.24 -11.36 38.04
N GLU A 501 2.44 -11.77 38.54
CA GLU A 501 3.43 -12.54 37.78
C GLU A 501 3.89 -11.82 36.50
N ILE A 502 4.20 -10.53 36.60
CA ILE A 502 4.72 -9.75 35.48
C ILE A 502 6.12 -10.24 35.11
N THR A 503 6.28 -10.80 33.91
CA THR A 503 7.54 -11.35 33.42
C THR A 503 8.23 -10.46 32.39
N GLY A 504 7.56 -9.39 31.93
CA GLY A 504 8.11 -8.48 30.91
C GLY A 504 7.33 -7.17 30.82
N THR A 505 7.97 -6.19 30.22
CA THR A 505 7.38 -4.84 30.00
C THR A 505 7.47 -4.44 28.52
N PRO A 506 6.47 -3.74 27.98
CA PRO A 506 5.22 -3.38 28.65
C PRO A 506 4.27 -4.58 28.82
N THR A 507 3.53 -4.62 29.94
CA THR A 507 2.38 -5.50 30.11
C THR A 507 1.14 -4.65 30.31
N ILE A 508 0.07 -4.95 29.58
CA ILE A 508 -1.14 -4.12 29.48
C ILE A 508 -2.35 -4.94 29.93
N PHE A 509 -3.20 -4.32 30.73
CA PHE A 509 -4.49 -4.87 31.11
C PHE A 509 -5.60 -3.87 30.78
N ILE A 510 -6.74 -4.39 30.33
CA ILE A 510 -7.93 -3.60 30.00
C ILE A 510 -9.07 -4.11 30.85
N ASN A 511 -9.63 -3.23 31.69
CA ASN A 511 -10.68 -3.58 32.64
C ASN A 511 -10.36 -4.87 33.45
N GLY A 512 -9.08 -5.02 33.81
CA GLY A 512 -8.56 -6.15 34.58
C GLY A 512 -8.18 -7.39 33.76
N ASN A 513 -8.41 -7.47 32.47
CA ASN A 513 -7.98 -8.59 31.63
C ASN A 513 -6.68 -8.23 30.92
N ARG A 514 -5.70 -9.14 30.90
CA ARG A 514 -4.45 -8.96 30.17
C ARG A 514 -4.71 -8.80 28.68
N LEU A 515 -4.05 -7.84 28.04
CA LEU A 515 -4.13 -7.69 26.59
C LEU A 515 -3.57 -8.95 25.90
N PRO A 516 -4.30 -9.60 24.97
CA PRO A 516 -3.78 -10.76 24.26
C PRO A 516 -2.52 -10.41 23.43
N ASP A 517 -1.54 -11.30 23.38
CA ASP A 517 -0.21 -11.07 22.79
C ASP A 517 -0.22 -10.67 21.28
N ILE A 518 -1.35 -10.91 20.58
CA ILE A 518 -1.53 -10.48 19.19
C ILE A 518 -1.84 -8.99 19.04
N TYR A 519 -2.19 -8.31 20.14
CA TYR A 519 -2.49 -6.87 20.17
C TYR A 519 -1.36 -6.07 20.84
N ARG A 520 -1.20 -4.83 20.41
CA ARG A 520 -0.30 -3.83 20.99
C ARG A 520 -1.11 -2.61 21.43
N THR A 521 -0.50 -1.70 22.17
CA THR A 521 -1.14 -0.45 22.61
C THR A 521 -1.75 0.32 21.43
N GLY A 522 -1.04 0.44 20.32
CA GLY A 522 -1.53 1.14 19.14
C GLY A 522 -2.75 0.50 18.47
N ASP A 523 -2.97 -0.80 18.66
CA ASP A 523 -4.16 -1.47 18.14
C ASP A 523 -5.44 -1.05 18.88
N LEU A 524 -5.29 -0.51 20.10
CA LEU A 524 -6.44 -0.09 20.92
C LEU A 524 -7.25 1.05 20.31
N MET A 525 -6.64 1.85 19.44
CA MET A 525 -7.32 2.91 18.68
C MET A 525 -8.45 2.39 17.78
N PHE A 526 -8.45 1.09 17.43
CA PHE A 526 -9.51 0.48 16.63
C PHE A 526 -10.73 0.01 17.46
N PHE A 527 -10.60 0.00 18.78
CA PHE A 527 -11.64 -0.53 19.69
C PHE A 527 -12.23 0.52 20.59
N TYR A 528 -11.43 1.55 20.88
CA TYR A 528 -11.70 2.62 21.83
C TYR A 528 -11.39 4.02 21.20
#